data_ded9bdba566400428a0eeaa3eac6b58d
#
_entry.id   ded9bdba566400428a0eeaa3eac6b58d
#
_cell.length_a   1.000
_cell.length_b   1.000
_cell.length_c   1.000
_cell.angle_alpha   90.00
_cell.angle_beta   90.00
_cell.angle_gamma   90.00
#
_symmetry.space_group_name_H-M   'P 1'
#
loop_
_entity.id
_entity.type
_entity.pdbx_description
1 polymer ?
#
loop_
_entity_poly.entity_id
_entity_poly.type
_entity_poly.pdbx_seq_one_letter_code
_entity_poly.pdbx_strand_id
1 'polypeptide(L)'
;MTLKNKNNLIKHLSFITIILISFILIFTFKDNSTKSAINENTIKETIKSDLNGDGKEDCLYIELESENNYIINATINEKSYELIPNKAINSLGKFSPNRPITLNLLDLDRNNIKEIIVQSSEENSSIQHLFKWTGNGFEDIFYSTNNILGVVDSNNGKTXXXXXXXNTFFFLR
;
A
#
# COMPACT_ATOMS: atom_id res chain seq x y z
N MET A 1 -28.32 -62.12 6.87
CA MET A 1 -27.88 -60.95 6.09
C MET A 1 -27.19 -61.44 4.83
N THR A 2 -27.79 -61.20 3.65
CA THR A 2 -27.28 -61.75 2.40
C THR A 2 -26.01 -61.00 1.94
N LEU A 3 -25.13 -61.73 1.26
CA LEU A 3 -23.86 -61.17 0.72
C LEU A 3 -24.06 -59.89 -0.11
N LYS A 4 -25.20 -59.79 -0.84
CA LYS A 4 -25.55 -58.62 -1.62
C LYS A 4 -25.75 -57.35 -0.78
N ASN A 5 -26.34 -57.48 0.41
CA ASN A 5 -26.54 -56.36 1.33
C ASN A 5 -25.23 -55.88 1.95
N LYS A 6 -24.29 -56.77 2.23
CA LYS A 6 -22.98 -56.45 2.77
C LYS A 6 -22.14 -55.63 1.77
N ASN A 7 -22.18 -55.97 0.46
CA ASN A 7 -21.47 -55.26 -0.56
C ASN A 7 -22.02 -53.83 -0.78
N ASN A 8 -23.34 -53.67 -0.69
CA ASN A 8 -23.93 -52.33 -0.77
C ASN A 8 -23.56 -51.46 0.41
N LEU A 9 -23.55 -52.02 1.62
CA LEU A 9 -23.13 -51.31 2.82
C LEU A 9 -21.67 -50.81 2.72
N ILE A 10 -20.77 -51.63 2.21
CA ILE A 10 -19.37 -51.30 2.01
C ILE A 10 -19.23 -50.14 1.00
N LYS A 11 -19.97 -50.15 -0.09
CA LYS A 11 -19.97 -49.07 -1.09
C LYS A 11 -20.46 -47.75 -0.51
N HIS A 12 -21.53 -47.78 0.28
CA HIS A 12 -22.02 -46.53 0.93
C HIS A 12 -21.04 -46.01 1.94
N LEU A 13 -20.39 -46.87 2.72
CA LEU A 13 -19.38 -46.48 3.69
C LEU A 13 -18.17 -45.84 3.02
N SER A 14 -17.69 -46.44 1.92
CA SER A 14 -16.59 -45.91 1.11
C SER A 14 -16.93 -44.53 0.48
N PHE A 15 -18.16 -44.34 0.03
CA PHE A 15 -18.60 -43.07 -0.54
C PHE A 15 -18.61 -41.97 0.53
N ILE A 16 -19.10 -42.27 1.74
CA ILE A 16 -19.13 -41.36 2.88
C ILE A 16 -17.71 -40.96 3.30
N THR A 17 -16.76 -41.91 3.32
CA THR A 17 -15.38 -41.62 3.70
C THR A 17 -14.70 -40.70 2.66
N ILE A 18 -14.96 -40.89 1.36
CA ILE A 18 -14.42 -40.04 0.31
C ILE A 18 -14.95 -38.60 0.46
N ILE A 19 -16.24 -38.42 0.72
CA ILE A 19 -16.84 -37.10 0.97
C ILE A 19 -16.21 -36.43 2.19
N LEU A 20 -16.03 -37.16 3.28
CA LEU A 20 -15.40 -36.64 4.51
C LEU A 20 -13.95 -36.20 4.26
N ILE A 21 -13.18 -37.00 3.53
CA ILE A 21 -11.78 -36.67 3.17
C ILE A 21 -11.74 -35.43 2.29
N SER A 22 -12.62 -35.31 1.29
CA SER A 22 -12.67 -34.13 0.42
C SER A 22 -13.06 -32.87 1.21
N PHE A 23 -13.95 -32.99 2.18
CA PHE A 23 -14.35 -31.88 3.05
C PHE A 23 -13.19 -31.42 3.94
N ILE A 24 -12.44 -32.34 4.51
CA ILE A 24 -11.25 -32.06 5.31
C ILE A 24 -10.18 -31.36 4.44
N LEU A 25 -9.95 -31.84 3.21
CA LEU A 25 -9.00 -31.22 2.28
C LEU A 25 -9.41 -29.79 1.94
N ILE A 26 -10.68 -29.54 1.65
CA ILE A 26 -11.17 -28.18 1.36
C ILE A 26 -10.94 -27.26 2.57
N PHE A 27 -11.19 -27.72 3.77
CA PHE A 27 -10.97 -26.93 4.99
C PHE A 27 -9.48 -26.67 5.25
N THR A 28 -8.61 -27.67 5.04
CA THR A 28 -7.16 -27.48 5.26
C THR A 28 -6.52 -26.60 4.20
N PHE A 29 -7.06 -26.57 2.98
CA PHE A 29 -6.54 -25.67 1.92
C PHE A 29 -7.09 -24.26 2.02
N LYS A 30 -8.19 -24.03 2.73
CA LYS A 30 -8.80 -22.69 2.82
C LYS A 30 -8.02 -21.75 3.74
N ASP A 31 -7.21 -22.26 4.66
CA ASP A 31 -6.45 -21.45 5.61
C ASP A 31 -5.00 -21.19 5.19
N ASN A 32 -4.59 -21.63 4.02
CA ASN A 32 -3.29 -21.26 3.46
C ASN A 32 -3.37 -20.00 2.58
N SER A 33 -4.16 -19.00 2.98
CA SER A 33 -3.77 -17.66 2.66
C SER A 33 -2.48 -17.42 3.44
N THR A 34 -1.37 -17.50 2.77
CA THR A 34 -0.10 -17.01 3.28
C THR A 34 -0.32 -15.54 3.65
N LYS A 35 -0.63 -15.29 4.91
CA LYS A 35 -0.26 -14.01 5.50
C LYS A 35 1.25 -13.98 5.35
N SER A 36 1.72 -13.27 4.34
CA SER A 36 3.12 -12.91 4.29
C SER A 36 3.45 -12.38 5.68
N ALA A 37 4.24 -13.11 6.42
CA ALA A 37 4.71 -12.64 7.71
C ALA A 37 5.56 -11.41 7.39
N ILE A 38 4.93 -10.24 7.51
CA ILE A 38 5.65 -8.97 7.39
C ILE A 38 6.73 -9.04 8.46
N ASN A 39 7.96 -9.13 8.03
CA ASN A 39 9.09 -9.13 8.93
C ASN A 39 9.17 -7.72 9.53
N GLU A 40 8.72 -7.58 10.77
CA GLU A 40 8.68 -6.28 11.46
C GLU A 40 10.01 -5.51 11.42
N ASN A 41 11.12 -6.22 11.25
CA ASN A 41 12.43 -5.60 11.15
C ASN A 41 12.68 -4.87 9.81
N THR A 42 11.85 -5.10 8.80
CA THR A 42 11.97 -4.42 7.50
C THR A 42 11.08 -3.18 7.39
N ILE A 43 10.09 -3.03 8.27
CA ILE A 43 9.24 -1.83 8.28
C ILE A 43 9.97 -0.69 8.99
N LYS A 44 10.12 0.44 8.33
CA LYS A 44 10.85 1.61 8.84
C LYS A 44 9.93 2.74 9.32
N GLU A 45 8.78 2.89 8.72
CA GLU A 45 7.82 3.91 9.12
C GLU A 45 6.41 3.38 8.86
N THR A 46 5.51 3.71 9.77
CA THR A 46 4.09 3.35 9.63
C THR A 46 3.23 4.55 10.03
N ILE A 47 2.30 4.90 9.16
CA ILE A 47 1.32 5.97 9.41
C ILE A 47 -0.07 5.36 9.29
N LYS A 48 -0.92 5.68 10.26
CA LYS A 48 -2.33 5.27 10.25
C LYS A 48 -3.22 6.46 9.94
N SER A 49 -4.10 6.32 8.97
CA SER A 49 -5.04 7.37 8.56
C SER A 49 -6.08 6.77 7.64
N ASP A 50 -7.21 7.43 7.51
CA ASP A 50 -8.16 7.13 6.44
C ASP A 50 -7.55 7.66 5.13
N LEU A 51 -7.21 6.75 4.22
CA LEU A 51 -6.55 7.07 2.95
C LEU A 51 -7.50 6.99 1.75
N ASN A 52 -8.69 6.44 1.95
CA ASN A 52 -9.66 6.24 0.86
C ASN A 52 -10.99 6.97 1.08
N GLY A 53 -11.17 7.59 2.26
CA GLY A 53 -12.37 8.36 2.58
C GLY A 53 -13.55 7.53 3.08
N ASP A 54 -13.32 6.27 3.49
CA ASP A 54 -14.42 5.40 3.96
C ASP A 54 -14.69 5.51 5.46
N GLY A 55 -13.92 6.33 6.17
CA GLY A 55 -14.07 6.58 7.61
C GLY A 55 -13.36 5.55 8.48
N LYS A 56 -12.60 4.61 7.90
CA LYS A 56 -11.82 3.62 8.65
C LYS A 56 -10.34 3.96 8.60
N GLU A 57 -9.61 3.45 9.57
CA GLU A 57 -8.17 3.64 9.63
C GLU A 57 -7.46 2.64 8.72
N ASP A 58 -6.72 3.15 7.75
CA ASP A 58 -5.83 2.40 6.86
C ASP A 58 -4.39 2.50 7.37
N CYS A 59 -3.49 1.76 6.75
CA CYS A 59 -2.09 1.70 7.16
C CYS A 59 -1.17 1.97 5.96
N LEU A 60 -0.34 3.02 6.06
CA LEU A 60 0.70 3.35 5.08
C LEU A 60 2.05 3.04 5.69
N TYR A 61 2.93 2.34 4.98
CA TYR A 61 4.22 1.93 5.54
C TYR A 61 5.32 1.82 4.50
N ILE A 62 6.55 2.04 4.96
CA ILE A 62 7.78 1.85 4.18
C ILE A 62 8.35 0.47 4.55
N GLU A 63 8.61 -0.33 3.56
CA GLU A 63 9.22 -1.65 3.73
C GLU A 63 10.54 -1.72 2.96
N LEU A 64 11.61 -2.11 3.65
CA LEU A 64 12.91 -2.31 2.99
C LEU A 64 12.94 -3.66 2.29
N GLU A 65 13.21 -3.64 0.99
CA GLU A 65 13.46 -4.85 0.20
C GLU A 65 14.91 -5.30 0.29
N SER A 66 15.82 -4.35 0.43
CA SER A 66 17.26 -4.58 0.56
C SER A 66 17.91 -3.39 1.26
N GLU A 67 19.21 -3.40 1.40
CA GLU A 67 19.95 -2.36 2.14
C GLU A 67 19.62 -0.92 1.72
N ASN A 68 19.38 -0.71 0.42
CA ASN A 68 19.12 0.62 -0.11
C ASN A 68 17.81 0.75 -0.89
N ASN A 69 17.09 -0.35 -1.08
CA ASN A 69 15.84 -0.35 -1.82
C ASN A 69 14.65 -0.51 -0.89
N TYR A 70 13.59 0.19 -1.21
CA TYR A 70 12.37 0.14 -0.43
C TYR A 70 11.15 0.23 -1.33
N ILE A 71 10.05 -0.21 -0.82
CA ILE A 71 8.72 0.00 -1.40
C ILE A 71 7.84 0.72 -0.37
N ILE A 72 6.85 1.40 -0.86
CA ILE A 72 5.83 2.04 -0.01
C ILE A 72 4.51 1.35 -0.31
N ASN A 73 3.89 0.83 0.72
CA ASN A 73 2.62 0.12 0.62
C ASN A 73 1.55 0.79 1.48
N ALA A 74 0.32 0.77 1.00
CA ALA A 74 -0.85 1.11 1.79
C ALA A 74 -1.76 -0.11 1.92
N THR A 75 -2.21 -0.41 3.13
CA THR A 75 -3.22 -1.45 3.35
C THR A 75 -4.56 -0.78 3.60
N ILE A 76 -5.50 -1.02 2.70
CA ILE A 76 -6.86 -0.48 2.71
C ILE A 76 -7.84 -1.65 2.69
N ASN A 77 -8.67 -1.76 3.72
CA ASN A 77 -9.66 -2.85 3.82
C ASN A 77 -9.02 -4.23 3.58
N GLU A 78 -7.89 -4.50 4.26
CA GLU A 78 -7.13 -5.76 4.20
C GLU A 78 -6.43 -6.03 2.86
N LYS A 79 -6.51 -5.13 1.90
CA LYS A 79 -5.85 -5.25 0.60
C LYS A 79 -4.64 -4.31 0.55
N SER A 80 -3.53 -4.82 0.05
CA SER A 80 -2.30 -4.05 -0.10
C SER A 80 -2.23 -3.39 -1.48
N TYR A 81 -1.77 -2.15 -1.48
CA TYR A 81 -1.55 -1.34 -2.69
C TYR A 81 -0.16 -0.73 -2.61
N GLU A 82 0.68 -1.06 -3.56
CA GLU A 82 2.01 -0.46 -3.69
C GLU A 82 1.89 0.93 -4.34
N LEU A 83 2.64 1.89 -3.83
CA LEU A 83 2.77 3.22 -4.43
C LEU A 83 3.82 3.15 -5.54
N ILE A 84 3.35 3.11 -6.78
CA ILE A 84 4.22 2.95 -7.96
C ILE A 84 4.54 4.32 -8.54
N PRO A 85 5.82 4.71 -8.65
CA PRO A 85 6.20 6.02 -9.17
C PRO A 85 5.85 6.16 -10.66
N ASN A 86 5.68 7.39 -11.10
CA ASN A 86 5.44 7.71 -12.51
C ASN A 86 6.61 7.21 -13.38
N LYS A 87 6.29 6.65 -14.53
CA LYS A 87 7.27 6.06 -15.46
C LYS A 87 8.35 7.04 -15.92
N ALA A 88 8.10 8.32 -15.85
CA ALA A 88 9.08 9.33 -16.27
C ALA A 88 10.28 9.39 -15.32
N ILE A 89 10.09 9.17 -14.02
CA ILE A 89 11.19 9.06 -13.05
C ILE A 89 11.49 7.58 -12.74
N ASN A 90 10.44 6.78 -12.58
CA ASN A 90 10.51 5.33 -12.30
C ASN A 90 11.34 4.99 -11.06
N SER A 91 11.35 5.88 -10.08
CA SER A 91 12.10 5.70 -8.83
C SER A 91 11.45 6.50 -7.71
N LEU A 92 11.26 5.89 -6.58
CA LEU A 92 10.86 6.60 -5.35
C LEU A 92 12.08 7.18 -4.62
N GLY A 93 13.30 6.99 -5.16
CA GLY A 93 14.55 7.33 -4.50
C GLY A 93 15.15 6.13 -3.80
N LYS A 94 16.22 6.35 -3.04
CA LYS A 94 16.92 5.29 -2.31
C LYS A 94 16.84 5.54 -0.81
N PHE A 95 16.76 4.46 -0.07
CA PHE A 95 16.82 4.55 1.38
C PHE A 95 18.26 4.91 1.81
N SER A 96 18.38 5.88 2.71
CA SER A 96 19.65 6.20 3.35
C SER A 96 19.39 6.63 4.79
N PRO A 97 20.13 6.08 5.76
CA PRO A 97 19.97 6.50 7.16
C PRO A 97 20.23 8.00 7.39
N ASN A 98 21.06 8.62 6.56
CA ASN A 98 21.41 10.04 6.67
C ASN A 98 20.43 10.95 5.94
N ARG A 99 19.58 10.40 5.09
CA ARG A 99 18.54 11.11 4.33
C ARG A 99 17.27 10.26 4.34
N PRO A 100 16.55 10.29 5.45
CA PRO A 100 15.38 9.43 5.57
C PRO A 100 14.29 9.83 4.57
N ILE A 101 13.55 8.83 4.16
CA ILE A 101 12.32 9.05 3.40
C ILE A 101 11.29 9.62 4.37
N THR A 102 10.55 10.61 3.94
CA THR A 102 9.45 11.15 4.74
C THR A 102 8.13 10.97 4.00
N LEU A 103 7.13 10.55 4.76
CA LEU A 103 5.75 10.43 4.30
C LEU A 103 4.92 11.49 4.99
N ASN A 104 4.18 12.26 4.22
CA ASN A 104 3.26 13.26 4.75
C ASN A 104 1.88 13.05 4.13
N LEU A 105 0.86 13.27 4.93
CA LEU A 105 -0.53 13.14 4.49
C LEU A 105 -1.21 14.50 4.56
N LEU A 106 -1.81 14.93 3.47
CA LEU A 106 -2.45 16.24 3.41
C LEU A 106 -3.58 16.24 2.38
N ASP A 107 -4.74 16.70 2.78
CA ASP A 107 -5.89 16.89 1.88
C ASP A 107 -5.67 18.20 1.09
N LEU A 108 -5.06 18.07 -0.09
CA LEU A 108 -4.66 19.22 -0.93
C LEU A 108 -5.82 19.77 -1.75
N ASP A 109 -6.73 18.92 -2.17
CA ASP A 109 -7.87 19.35 -3.00
C ASP A 109 -9.18 19.50 -2.21
N ARG A 110 -9.14 19.24 -0.88
CA ARG A 110 -10.26 19.43 0.06
C ARG A 110 -11.46 18.52 -0.21
N ASN A 111 -11.16 17.31 -0.64
CA ASN A 111 -12.19 16.29 -0.84
C ASN A 111 -12.36 15.39 0.39
N ASN A 112 -11.63 15.67 1.49
CA ASN A 112 -11.52 14.90 2.73
C ASN A 112 -10.78 13.57 2.57
N ILE A 113 -10.13 13.33 1.43
CA ILE A 113 -9.22 12.21 1.21
C ILE A 113 -7.81 12.78 1.11
N LYS A 114 -6.90 12.24 1.90
CA LYS A 114 -5.54 12.79 1.96
C LYS A 114 -4.68 12.25 0.81
N GLU A 115 -3.98 13.15 0.14
CA GLU A 115 -2.89 12.79 -0.76
C GLU A 115 -1.66 12.41 0.07
N ILE A 116 -0.85 11.50 -0.50
CA ILE A 116 0.40 11.03 0.12
C ILE A 116 1.56 11.76 -0.55
N ILE A 117 2.32 12.53 0.22
CA ILE A 117 3.53 13.19 -0.25
C ILE A 117 4.72 12.34 0.20
N VAL A 118 5.47 11.82 -0.76
CA VAL A 118 6.71 11.08 -0.53
C VAL A 118 7.88 12.00 -0.84
N GLN A 119 8.78 12.19 0.12
CA GLN A 119 10.02 12.94 -0.09
C GLN A 119 11.21 12.03 0.22
N SER A 120 12.12 11.96 -0.71
CA SER A 120 13.28 11.07 -0.64
C SER A 120 14.46 11.70 -1.36
N SER A 121 15.52 10.94 -1.55
CA SER A 121 16.70 11.39 -2.29
C SER A 121 17.32 10.26 -3.08
N GLU A 122 18.02 10.61 -4.14
CA GLU A 122 18.87 9.71 -4.89
C GLU A 122 20.14 10.44 -5.25
N GLU A 123 21.29 9.92 -4.78
CA GLU A 123 22.59 10.59 -4.90
C GLU A 123 22.54 12.05 -4.36
N ASN A 124 22.61 13.04 -5.23
CA ASN A 124 22.62 14.44 -4.85
C ASN A 124 21.30 15.15 -5.17
N SER A 125 20.28 14.39 -5.56
CA SER A 125 18.98 14.94 -5.95
C SER A 125 17.92 14.63 -4.90
N SER A 126 17.09 15.58 -4.60
CA SER A 126 15.85 15.34 -3.87
C SER A 126 14.79 14.85 -4.86
N ILE A 127 13.99 13.90 -4.43
CA ILE A 127 12.89 13.35 -5.21
C ILE A 127 11.61 13.53 -4.41
N GLN A 128 10.55 13.94 -5.07
CA GLN A 128 9.25 14.12 -4.48
C GLN A 128 8.18 13.53 -5.37
N HIS A 129 7.21 12.87 -4.76
CA HIS A 129 6.02 12.35 -5.43
C HIS A 129 4.79 12.76 -4.66
N LEU A 130 3.69 12.88 -5.36
CA LEU A 130 2.37 13.14 -4.79
C LEU A 130 1.42 12.06 -5.32
N PHE A 131 0.95 11.21 -4.43
CA PHE A 131 0.04 10.12 -4.77
C PHE A 131 -1.38 10.47 -4.34
N LYS A 132 -2.33 10.16 -5.20
CA LYS A 132 -3.75 10.36 -4.95
C LYS A 132 -4.49 9.03 -5.06
N TRP A 133 -5.43 8.79 -4.15
CA TRP A 133 -6.33 7.64 -4.22
C TRP A 133 -7.34 7.81 -5.37
N THR A 134 -7.47 6.76 -6.21
CA THR A 134 -8.34 6.78 -7.40
C THR A 134 -9.57 5.88 -7.25
N GLY A 135 -9.76 5.26 -6.08
CA GLY A 135 -10.82 4.28 -5.84
C GLY A 135 -10.38 2.83 -6.01
N ASN A 136 -9.29 2.59 -6.74
CA ASN A 136 -8.79 1.22 -6.96
C ASN A 136 -7.26 1.10 -6.83
N GLY A 137 -6.61 2.17 -6.39
CA GLY A 137 -5.16 2.24 -6.20
C GLY A 137 -4.69 3.68 -6.09
N PHE A 138 -3.39 3.87 -6.00
CA PHE A 138 -2.78 5.19 -5.93
C PHE A 138 -2.17 5.57 -7.28
N GLU A 139 -2.40 6.80 -7.70
CA GLU A 139 -1.80 7.39 -8.90
C GLU A 139 -0.79 8.46 -8.50
N ASP A 140 0.41 8.42 -9.06
CA ASP A 140 1.43 9.46 -8.90
C ASP A 140 1.06 10.63 -9.81
N ILE A 141 0.37 11.62 -9.24
CA ILE A 141 -0.18 12.77 -9.97
C ILE A 141 0.80 13.93 -10.12
N PHE A 142 1.89 13.90 -9.37
CA PHE A 142 2.95 14.92 -9.45
C PHE A 142 4.26 14.32 -8.97
N TYR A 143 5.33 14.64 -9.69
CA TYR A 143 6.68 14.29 -9.28
C TYR A 143 7.64 15.43 -9.61
N SER A 144 8.72 15.51 -8.86
CA SER A 144 9.77 16.52 -9.07
C SER A 144 11.10 15.98 -8.58
N THR A 145 12.16 16.40 -9.30
CA THR A 145 13.55 16.20 -8.88
C THR A 145 14.19 17.57 -8.63
N ASN A 146 14.99 17.64 -7.56
CA ASN A 146 15.72 18.87 -7.18
C ASN A 146 14.83 20.07 -6.78
N ASN A 147 13.54 19.85 -6.60
CA ASN A 147 12.62 20.87 -6.11
C ASN A 147 12.04 20.45 -4.78
N ILE A 148 11.81 21.38 -3.91
CA ILE A 148 11.15 21.14 -2.63
C ILE A 148 9.70 21.58 -2.74
N LEU A 149 8.79 20.66 -2.52
CA LEU A 149 7.38 20.98 -2.39
C LEU A 149 7.14 21.51 -0.97
N GLY A 150 7.01 22.82 -0.85
CA GLY A 150 6.55 23.42 0.38
C GLY A 150 5.03 23.53 0.35
N VAL A 151 4.36 23.02 1.36
CA VAL A 151 2.94 23.24 1.52
C VAL A 151 2.74 24.39 2.49
N VAL A 152 2.08 25.43 2.02
CA VAL A 152 1.71 26.56 2.87
C VAL A 152 0.20 26.53 3.04
N ASP A 153 -0.23 26.21 4.24
CA ASP A 153 -1.64 26.34 4.59
C ASP A 153 -1.88 27.80 4.99
N SER A 154 -2.52 28.53 4.10
CA SER A 154 -2.89 29.91 4.41
C SER A 154 -4.19 29.95 5.21
N ASN A 155 -4.23 30.80 6.22
CA ASN A 155 -5.41 30.99 7.08
C ASN A 155 -6.69 31.40 6.29
N ASN A 156 -6.54 31.68 5.01
CA ASN A 156 -7.68 32.01 4.14
C ASN A 156 -8.19 30.79 3.37
N GLY A 157 -7.82 29.62 3.80
CA GLY A 157 -8.37 28.38 3.26
C GLY A 157 -7.89 28.02 1.85
N LYS A 158 -6.67 28.45 1.43
CA LYS A 158 -6.04 28.03 0.16
C LYS A 158 -4.75 27.30 0.46
N THR A 159 -4.66 26.13 -0.01
CA THR A 159 -3.43 25.35 0.11
C THR A 159 -2.52 25.63 -1.07
N UNK A 160 -1.35 25.94 -0.90
CA UNK A 160 -0.49 26.21 -1.93
C UNK A 160 0.62 25.24 -1.92
N UNK A 161 0.84 24.86 -2.68
CA UNK A 161 1.82 24.04 -2.85
C UNK A 161 2.87 24.84 -3.43
N UNK A 162 3.51 25.06 -2.85
CA UNK A 162 4.54 25.74 -3.25
C UNK A 162 5.56 24.85 -3.72
N UNK A 163 5.77 24.88 -4.58
CA UNK A 163 6.77 24.20 -5.10
C UNK A 163 7.84 25.14 -5.20
N UNK A 164 8.38 25.07 -4.57
CA UNK A 164 9.46 25.81 -4.56
C UNK A 164 10.40 25.34 -5.50
N UNK A 165 10.31 25.60 -6.32
CA UNK A 165 11.30 25.35 -7.32
C UNK A 165 12.22 26.51 -7.29
N UNK A 166 12.86 26.35 -7.45
CA UNK A 166 13.75 27.38 -7.51
C UNK A 166 13.17 28.73 -7.76
N ASN A 167 12.34 28.98 -8.35
CA ASN A 167 11.74 30.28 -8.56
C ASN A 167 10.29 30.17 -9.11
N THR A 168 9.69 29.00 -9.10
CA THR A 168 8.34 28.82 -9.65
C THR A 168 7.40 28.28 -8.57
N PHE A 169 6.32 29.00 -8.33
CA PHE A 169 5.23 28.58 -7.44
C PHE A 169 4.10 28.00 -8.27
N PHE A 170 3.72 26.77 -8.01
CA PHE A 170 2.53 26.16 -8.60
C PHE A 170 1.43 26.12 -7.54
N PHE A 171 0.27 26.65 -7.90
CA PHE A 171 -0.93 26.52 -7.08
C PHE A 171 -1.78 25.38 -7.65
N LEU A 172 -1.94 24.34 -6.87
CA LEU A 172 -2.93 23.31 -7.19
C LEU A 172 -4.30 23.81 -6.74
N ARG A 173 -5.24 23.90 -7.64
CA ARG A 173 -6.63 24.28 -7.36
C ARG A 173 -7.49 23.04 -7.22
#